data_4806fb193e28433da92bcf62d15c8926
#
_entry.id   4806fb193e28433da92bcf62d15c8926
#
_cell.length_a   1.000
_cell.length_b   1.000
_cell.length_c   1.000
_cell.angle_alpha   90.00
_cell.angle_beta   90.00
_cell.angle_gamma   90.00
#
_symmetry.space_group_name_H-M   'P 1'
#
loop_
_entity.id
_entity.type
_entity.pdbx_description
1 polymer ?
#
loop_
_entity_poly.entity_id
_entity_poly.type
_entity_poly.pdbx_seq_one_letter_code
_entity_poly.pdbx_strand_id
1 'polypeptide(L)'
;CLSDDFHPEQQRMLAVIYSQTAAEHHVAIKQTYSIVGDLIKKALSDTSWNAFTEDNARINELPPAIVIDVDETILDNSPYEARLIFNSTSYPEGWDDWCFEASAQALPGAVEFLKKVKNNGIEIFYVTNRRHKFESSTRENFKKLGIPISDEIDTLLMRDENGWGDDKYPRKQMIAKNYRIIFQLGDNLGDFVPLKENKIGPNERKRIADLYHCL
;
A
#
# COMPACT_ATOMS: atom_id res chain seq x y z
N CYS A 1 -4.85 -37.10 -3.17
CA CYS A 1 -6.09 -36.96 -3.95
C CYS A 1 -6.90 -35.88 -3.27
N LEU A 2 -7.05 -34.74 -3.91
CA LEU A 2 -8.07 -33.77 -3.53
C LEU A 2 -9.40 -34.38 -3.95
N SER A 3 -10.40 -34.33 -3.07
CA SER A 3 -11.75 -34.83 -3.37
C SER A 3 -12.39 -33.95 -4.45
N ASP A 4 -13.40 -34.48 -5.15
CA ASP A 4 -14.21 -33.72 -6.12
C ASP A 4 -14.93 -32.52 -5.48
N ASP A 5 -14.91 -32.40 -4.14
CA ASP A 5 -15.48 -31.32 -3.34
C ASP A 5 -14.46 -30.21 -2.98
N PHE A 6 -13.35 -30.10 -3.73
CA PHE A 6 -12.37 -29.04 -3.49
C PHE A 6 -12.89 -27.69 -3.98
N HIS A 7 -13.09 -26.77 -3.03
CA HIS A 7 -13.53 -25.40 -3.27
C HIS A 7 -12.34 -24.42 -3.13
N PRO A 8 -11.76 -23.92 -4.24
CA PRO A 8 -10.59 -23.04 -4.21
C PRO A 8 -10.77 -21.78 -3.37
N GLU A 9 -12.00 -21.26 -3.29
CA GLU A 9 -12.36 -20.11 -2.48
C GLU A 9 -12.17 -20.34 -0.97
N GLN A 10 -12.30 -21.59 -0.49
CA GLN A 10 -12.10 -21.94 0.91
C GLN A 10 -10.63 -21.87 1.35
N GLN A 11 -9.68 -21.91 0.42
CA GLN A 11 -8.25 -21.75 0.75
C GLN A 11 -7.95 -20.40 1.38
N ARG A 12 -8.74 -19.37 1.06
CA ARG A 12 -8.58 -18.02 1.59
C ARG A 12 -9.11 -17.90 3.03
N MET A 13 -9.95 -18.83 3.47
CA MET A 13 -10.65 -18.72 4.75
C MET A 13 -9.69 -18.56 5.93
N LEU A 14 -8.60 -19.33 5.97
CA LEU A 14 -7.63 -19.22 7.06
C LEU A 14 -6.91 -17.86 7.05
N ALA A 15 -6.60 -17.33 5.89
CA ALA A 15 -5.99 -16.01 5.77
C ALA A 15 -6.94 -14.91 6.24
N VAL A 16 -8.21 -14.96 5.82
CA VAL A 16 -9.23 -13.98 6.24
C VAL A 16 -9.47 -14.05 7.75
N ILE A 17 -9.62 -15.26 8.32
CA ILE A 17 -9.78 -15.44 9.77
C ILE A 17 -8.56 -14.87 10.51
N TYR A 18 -7.34 -15.16 10.04
CA TYR A 18 -6.13 -14.65 10.64
C TYR A 18 -6.09 -13.10 10.59
N SER A 19 -6.38 -12.49 9.43
CA SER A 19 -6.38 -11.04 9.29
C SER A 19 -7.42 -10.37 10.21
N GLN A 20 -8.60 -10.97 10.37
CA GLN A 20 -9.69 -10.37 11.14
C GLN A 20 -9.60 -10.63 12.66
N THR A 21 -8.97 -11.72 13.09
CA THR A 21 -9.10 -12.17 14.48
C THR A 21 -7.78 -12.34 15.23
N ALA A 22 -6.64 -12.48 14.52
CA ALA A 22 -5.38 -12.74 15.19
C ALA A 22 -4.80 -11.47 15.83
N ALA A 23 -4.58 -11.49 17.13
CA ALA A 23 -3.89 -10.42 17.85
C ALA A 23 -2.46 -10.22 17.34
N GLU A 24 -1.82 -11.29 16.89
CA GLU A 24 -0.48 -11.29 16.31
C GLU A 24 -0.44 -10.47 15.01
N HIS A 25 -1.43 -10.61 14.13
CA HIS A 25 -1.55 -9.81 12.91
C HIS A 25 -1.72 -8.32 13.25
N HIS A 26 -2.65 -8.01 14.17
CA HIS A 26 -2.89 -6.66 14.63
C HIS A 26 -1.62 -6.00 15.20
N VAL A 27 -0.89 -6.72 16.05
CA VAL A 27 0.33 -6.21 16.70
C VAL A 27 1.45 -6.03 15.68
N ALA A 28 1.65 -6.99 14.76
CA ALA A 28 2.70 -6.90 13.74
C ALA A 28 2.55 -5.64 12.85
N ILE A 29 1.33 -5.34 12.41
CA ILE A 29 1.06 -4.13 11.63
C ILE A 29 1.33 -2.87 12.46
N LYS A 30 0.83 -2.80 13.69
CA LYS A 30 1.12 -1.65 14.59
C LYS A 30 2.61 -1.46 14.86
N GLN A 31 3.35 -2.55 15.06
CA GLN A 31 4.80 -2.49 15.25
C GLN A 31 5.50 -1.92 14.03
N THR A 32 5.10 -2.33 12.81
CA THR A 32 5.66 -1.79 11.56
C THR A 32 5.48 -0.28 11.50
N TYR A 33 4.26 0.22 11.68
CA TYR A 33 4.00 1.66 11.68
C TYR A 33 4.72 2.42 12.80
N SER A 34 4.83 1.83 13.98
CA SER A 34 5.55 2.42 15.10
C SER A 34 7.03 2.58 14.79
N ILE A 35 7.68 1.52 14.30
CA ILE A 35 9.11 1.51 13.97
C ILE A 35 9.41 2.55 12.89
N VAL A 36 8.64 2.57 11.79
CA VAL A 36 8.83 3.56 10.72
C VAL A 36 8.57 4.97 11.26
N GLY A 37 7.54 5.14 12.08
CA GLY A 37 7.24 6.41 12.75
C GLY A 37 8.35 6.94 13.65
N ASP A 38 9.13 6.07 14.28
CA ASP A 38 10.26 6.45 15.13
C ASP A 38 11.52 6.80 14.31
N LEU A 39 11.61 6.28 13.08
CA LEU A 39 12.69 6.62 12.14
C LEU A 39 12.50 7.97 11.44
N ILE A 40 11.32 8.58 11.49
CA ILE A 40 11.02 9.84 10.78
C ILE A 40 12.07 10.92 11.08
N LYS A 41 12.37 11.17 12.33
CA LYS A 41 13.35 12.22 12.71
C LYS A 41 14.73 11.95 12.14
N LYS A 42 15.17 10.69 12.15
CA LYS A 42 16.45 10.27 11.57
C LYS A 42 16.46 10.48 10.06
N ALA A 43 15.43 10.04 9.36
CA ALA A 43 15.29 10.20 7.91
C ALA A 43 15.22 11.67 7.47
N LEU A 44 14.62 12.54 8.30
CA LEU A 44 14.57 13.98 8.03
C LEU A 44 15.94 14.65 8.25
N SER A 45 16.70 14.24 9.27
CA SER A 45 18.02 14.81 9.59
C SER A 45 19.13 14.36 8.65
N ASP A 46 18.98 13.19 8.03
CA ASP A 46 19.90 12.64 7.05
C ASP A 46 19.39 12.91 5.62
N THR A 47 19.91 13.95 4.98
CA THR A 47 19.49 14.33 3.63
C THR A 47 19.86 13.31 2.56
N SER A 48 20.76 12.37 2.85
CA SER A 48 21.10 11.26 1.98
C SER A 48 20.14 10.07 2.10
N TRP A 49 19.30 10.06 3.15
CA TRP A 49 18.30 9.00 3.34
C TRP A 49 17.27 9.02 2.22
N ASN A 50 17.29 7.99 1.39
CA ASN A 50 16.40 7.84 0.24
C ASN A 50 16.02 6.36 0.05
N ALA A 51 14.73 6.07 0.04
CA ALA A 51 14.19 4.74 -0.15
C ALA A 51 13.90 4.41 -1.63
N PHE A 52 14.15 5.34 -2.56
CA PHE A 52 13.96 5.12 -3.99
C PHE A 52 15.27 5.41 -4.74
N THR A 53 15.92 4.34 -5.20
CA THR A 53 17.33 4.32 -5.63
C THR A 53 17.59 4.84 -7.06
N GLU A 54 16.79 5.76 -7.58
CA GLU A 54 17.17 6.43 -8.83
C GLU A 54 18.17 7.56 -8.56
N ASP A 55 19.18 7.65 -9.43
CA ASP A 55 20.17 8.72 -9.39
C ASP A 55 19.50 10.09 -9.62
N ASN A 56 19.42 10.86 -8.55
CA ASN A 56 19.02 12.26 -8.62
C ASN A 56 20.08 13.11 -7.91
N ALA A 57 20.87 13.83 -8.69
CA ALA A 57 21.96 14.68 -8.17
C ALA A 57 21.47 15.75 -7.17
N ARG A 58 20.16 16.07 -7.18
CA ARG A 58 19.53 17.07 -6.31
C ARG A 58 18.74 16.46 -5.15
N ILE A 59 18.87 15.17 -4.90
CA ILE A 59 18.07 14.45 -3.91
C ILE A 59 18.07 15.14 -2.52
N ASN A 60 19.21 15.70 -2.13
CA ASN A 60 19.39 16.37 -0.83
C ASN A 60 18.63 17.69 -0.71
N GLU A 61 18.21 18.29 -1.82
CA GLU A 61 17.48 19.55 -1.89
C GLU A 61 15.95 19.36 -1.97
N LEU A 62 15.51 18.13 -2.27
CA LEU A 62 14.10 17.86 -2.49
C LEU A 62 13.33 17.72 -1.15
N PRO A 63 12.08 18.21 -1.10
CA PRO A 63 11.22 18.02 0.06
C PRO A 63 10.95 16.53 0.31
N PRO A 64 10.83 16.11 1.59
CA PRO A 64 10.61 14.72 1.93
C PRO A 64 9.17 14.28 1.61
N ALA A 65 9.05 13.05 1.14
CA ALA A 65 7.76 12.38 0.96
C ALA A 65 7.84 10.91 1.35
N ILE A 66 6.70 10.31 1.63
CA ILE A 66 6.54 8.85 1.67
C ILE A 66 5.69 8.40 0.48
N VAL A 67 5.94 7.16 0.04
CA VAL A 67 5.06 6.43 -0.88
C VAL A 67 4.44 5.28 -0.11
N ILE A 68 3.12 5.18 -0.15
CA ILE A 68 2.39 4.14 0.57
C ILE A 68 1.28 3.56 -0.32
N ASP A 69 1.16 2.24 -0.29
CA ASP A 69 0.05 1.54 -0.92
C ASP A 69 -1.26 1.73 -0.12
N VAL A 70 -2.38 1.33 -0.68
CA VAL A 70 -3.71 1.53 -0.08
C VAL A 70 -4.30 0.21 0.43
N ASP A 71 -4.47 -0.77 -0.45
CA ASP A 71 -5.16 -2.02 -0.14
C ASP A 71 -4.24 -2.96 0.65
N GLU A 72 -4.72 -3.53 1.74
CA GLU A 72 -3.96 -4.37 2.69
C GLU A 72 -2.73 -3.66 3.30
N THR A 73 -2.61 -2.35 3.06
CA THR A 73 -1.60 -1.49 3.69
C THR A 73 -2.26 -0.46 4.59
N ILE A 74 -3.17 0.35 4.08
CA ILE A 74 -3.93 1.35 4.85
C ILE A 74 -5.35 0.85 5.13
N LEU A 75 -6.00 0.29 4.11
CA LEU A 75 -7.38 -0.18 4.14
C LEU A 75 -7.43 -1.71 4.27
N ASP A 76 -8.31 -2.17 5.14
CA ASP A 76 -8.60 -3.58 5.37
C ASP A 76 -9.72 -4.03 4.42
N ASN A 77 -9.39 -4.86 3.44
CA ASN A 77 -10.35 -5.48 2.54
C ASN A 77 -10.74 -6.90 2.95
N SER A 78 -10.34 -7.36 4.14
CA SER A 78 -10.74 -8.69 4.62
C SER A 78 -12.25 -8.90 4.67
N PRO A 79 -13.12 -7.87 4.90
CA PRO A 79 -14.57 -8.05 4.76
C PRO A 79 -15.02 -8.36 3.33
N TYR A 80 -14.37 -7.78 2.32
CA TYR A 80 -14.61 -8.13 0.91
C TYR A 80 -14.19 -9.58 0.62
N GLU A 81 -13.01 -9.99 1.07
CA GLU A 81 -12.54 -11.38 0.92
C GLU A 81 -13.47 -12.38 1.61
N ALA A 82 -14.04 -12.03 2.77
CA ALA A 82 -15.06 -12.84 3.43
C ALA A 82 -16.35 -12.98 2.60
N ARG A 83 -16.78 -11.90 1.90
CA ARG A 83 -17.93 -11.96 0.97
C ARG A 83 -17.67 -12.92 -0.20
N LEU A 84 -16.46 -12.92 -0.75
CA LEU A 84 -16.09 -13.86 -1.81
C LEU A 84 -16.20 -15.33 -1.35
N ILE A 85 -15.73 -15.63 -0.15
CA ILE A 85 -15.83 -16.98 0.44
C ILE A 85 -17.29 -17.36 0.63
N PHE A 86 -18.08 -16.46 1.25
CA PHE A 86 -19.51 -16.71 1.51
C PHE A 86 -20.31 -16.96 0.23
N ASN A 87 -20.02 -16.23 -0.83
CA ASN A 87 -20.69 -16.34 -2.13
C ASN A 87 -20.09 -17.40 -3.05
N SER A 88 -19.04 -18.12 -2.62
CA SER A 88 -18.29 -19.10 -3.42
C SER A 88 -17.80 -18.48 -4.75
N THR A 89 -17.31 -17.25 -4.69
CA THR A 89 -16.78 -16.50 -5.83
C THR A 89 -15.31 -16.12 -5.63
N SER A 90 -14.71 -15.45 -6.61
CA SER A 90 -13.33 -15.01 -6.55
C SER A 90 -13.17 -13.59 -7.13
N TYR A 91 -12.09 -12.91 -6.74
CA TYR A 91 -11.71 -11.64 -7.35
C TYR A 91 -11.71 -11.76 -8.90
N PRO A 92 -12.27 -10.79 -9.64
CA PRO A 92 -12.73 -9.46 -9.19
C PRO A 92 -14.23 -9.33 -8.90
N GLU A 93 -14.95 -10.42 -8.67
CA GLU A 93 -16.40 -10.37 -8.45
C GLU A 93 -16.75 -9.48 -7.25
N GLY A 94 -17.67 -8.49 -7.47
CA GLY A 94 -18.10 -7.57 -6.43
C GLY A 94 -17.04 -6.54 -5.96
N TRP A 95 -15.85 -6.50 -6.58
CA TRP A 95 -14.80 -5.54 -6.21
C TRP A 95 -15.21 -4.09 -6.47
N ASP A 96 -15.89 -3.84 -7.59
CA ASP A 96 -16.35 -2.50 -7.92
C ASP A 96 -17.34 -1.99 -6.86
N ASP A 97 -18.31 -2.83 -6.47
CA ASP A 97 -19.29 -2.49 -5.45
C ASP A 97 -18.62 -2.21 -4.11
N TRP A 98 -17.67 -3.06 -3.70
CA TRP A 98 -16.88 -2.85 -2.48
C TRP A 98 -16.14 -1.51 -2.48
N CYS A 99 -15.48 -1.17 -3.58
CA CYS A 99 -14.79 0.12 -3.70
C CYS A 99 -15.76 1.30 -3.63
N PHE A 100 -16.95 1.19 -4.27
CA PHE A 100 -17.95 2.25 -4.25
C PHE A 100 -18.66 2.39 -2.89
N GLU A 101 -18.74 1.35 -2.07
CA GLU A 101 -19.25 1.43 -0.69
C GLU A 101 -18.44 2.39 0.18
N ALA A 102 -17.15 2.58 -0.09
CA ALA A 102 -16.24 3.42 0.69
C ALA A 102 -16.36 3.13 2.20
N SER A 103 -16.37 1.84 2.57
CA SER A 103 -16.66 1.34 3.93
C SER A 103 -15.51 0.55 4.56
N ALA A 104 -14.39 0.38 3.84
CA ALA A 104 -13.20 -0.28 4.36
C ALA A 104 -12.71 0.43 5.62
N GLN A 105 -12.35 -0.36 6.64
CA GLN A 105 -11.75 0.16 7.87
C GLN A 105 -10.24 0.37 7.66
N ALA A 106 -9.63 1.19 8.50
CA ALA A 106 -8.18 1.33 8.48
C ALA A 106 -7.50 0.16 9.18
N LEU A 107 -6.36 -0.29 8.63
CA LEU A 107 -5.48 -1.21 9.32
C LEU A 107 -4.91 -0.60 10.61
N PRO A 108 -4.59 -1.43 11.61
CA PRO A 108 -4.15 -0.98 12.93
C PRO A 108 -2.93 -0.07 12.90
N GLY A 109 -3.05 1.16 13.41
CA GLY A 109 -1.96 2.13 13.48
C GLY A 109 -1.73 2.96 12.22
N ALA A 110 -2.39 2.65 11.10
CA ALA A 110 -2.19 3.36 9.82
C ALA A 110 -2.56 4.84 9.92
N VAL A 111 -3.74 5.16 10.47
CA VAL A 111 -4.23 6.55 10.57
C VAL A 111 -3.33 7.41 11.45
N GLU A 112 -2.93 6.89 12.62
CA GLU A 112 -2.04 7.57 13.55
C GLU A 112 -0.66 7.83 12.92
N PHE A 113 -0.13 6.83 12.20
CA PHE A 113 1.12 6.95 11.48
C PHE A 113 1.04 8.03 10.40
N LEU A 114 0.02 8.03 9.55
CA LEU A 114 -0.15 9.00 8.48
C LEU A 114 -0.32 10.43 9.02
N LYS A 115 -1.05 10.61 10.13
CA LYS A 115 -1.13 11.90 10.83
C LYS A 115 0.23 12.34 11.38
N LYS A 116 1.01 11.41 11.95
CA LYS A 116 2.37 11.69 12.42
C LYS A 116 3.28 12.12 11.26
N VAL A 117 3.20 11.45 10.11
CA VAL A 117 3.94 11.82 8.89
C VAL A 117 3.59 13.24 8.46
N LYS A 118 2.30 13.55 8.28
CA LYS A 118 1.84 14.88 7.84
C LYS A 118 2.23 15.98 8.83
N ASN A 119 2.14 15.72 10.14
CA ASN A 119 2.51 16.67 11.19
C ASN A 119 4.03 16.96 11.24
N ASN A 120 4.86 16.10 10.62
CA ASN A 120 6.29 16.36 10.47
C ASN A 120 6.65 17.04 9.12
N GLY A 121 5.67 17.55 8.38
CA GLY A 121 5.88 18.26 7.12
C GLY A 121 6.30 17.35 5.95
N ILE A 122 6.00 16.05 6.03
CA ILE A 122 6.30 15.07 4.99
C ILE A 122 5.06 14.90 4.11
N GLU A 123 5.24 14.96 2.78
CA GLU A 123 4.14 14.71 1.87
C GLU A 123 3.85 13.20 1.77
N ILE A 124 2.57 12.86 1.53
CA ILE A 124 2.13 11.46 1.49
C ILE A 124 1.57 11.18 0.10
N PHE A 125 2.22 10.30 -0.64
CA PHE A 125 1.73 9.81 -1.92
C PHE A 125 1.16 8.41 -1.77
N TYR A 126 -0.11 8.27 -2.06
CA TYR A 126 -0.85 7.01 -2.10
C TYR A 126 -0.75 6.43 -3.51
N VAL A 127 0.00 5.33 -3.68
CA VAL A 127 0.22 4.70 -4.99
C VAL A 127 -0.47 3.35 -5.01
N THR A 128 -1.64 3.29 -5.63
CA THR A 128 -2.52 2.11 -5.57
C THR A 128 -2.87 1.55 -6.94
N ASN A 129 -3.12 0.24 -7.00
CA ASN A 129 -3.68 -0.41 -8.19
C ASN A 129 -5.21 -0.43 -8.21
N ARG A 130 -5.87 0.29 -7.28
CA ARG A 130 -7.26 0.69 -7.52
C ARG A 130 -7.35 1.47 -8.82
N ARG A 131 -8.38 1.20 -9.62
CA ARG A 131 -8.59 1.93 -10.87
C ARG A 131 -9.05 3.35 -10.60
N HIS A 132 -8.66 4.29 -11.45
CA HIS A 132 -9.03 5.70 -11.35
C HIS A 132 -10.55 5.94 -11.21
N LYS A 133 -11.39 5.08 -11.77
CA LYS A 133 -12.86 5.16 -11.59
C LYS A 133 -13.30 5.12 -10.10
N PHE A 134 -12.46 4.65 -9.19
CA PHE A 134 -12.74 4.58 -7.75
C PHE A 134 -12.15 5.75 -6.96
N GLU A 135 -11.61 6.77 -7.63
CA GLU A 135 -10.95 7.89 -6.95
C GLU A 135 -11.86 8.57 -5.94
N SER A 136 -13.06 8.97 -6.38
CA SER A 136 -14.03 9.67 -5.53
C SER A 136 -14.39 8.85 -4.29
N SER A 137 -14.69 7.56 -4.45
CA SER A 137 -15.05 6.69 -3.33
C SER A 137 -13.86 6.38 -2.41
N THR A 138 -12.64 6.29 -2.96
CA THR A 138 -11.42 6.12 -2.15
C THR A 138 -11.14 7.37 -1.32
N ARG A 139 -11.26 8.57 -1.90
CA ARG A 139 -11.14 9.85 -1.16
C ARG A 139 -12.23 9.97 -0.09
N GLU A 140 -13.47 9.54 -0.37
CA GLU A 140 -14.54 9.51 0.62
C GLU A 140 -14.22 8.56 1.78
N ASN A 141 -13.69 7.37 1.50
CA ASN A 141 -13.27 6.42 2.52
C ASN A 141 -12.16 7.02 3.40
N PHE A 142 -11.16 7.65 2.79
CA PHE A 142 -10.09 8.33 3.51
C PHE A 142 -10.63 9.43 4.43
N LYS A 143 -11.56 10.24 3.91
CA LYS A 143 -12.22 11.30 4.70
C LYS A 143 -12.97 10.75 5.90
N LYS A 144 -13.75 9.66 5.72
CA LYS A 144 -14.46 8.99 6.82
C LYS A 144 -13.52 8.52 7.93
N LEU A 145 -12.33 8.05 7.56
CA LEU A 145 -11.31 7.55 8.49
C LEU A 145 -10.39 8.65 9.05
N GLY A 146 -10.47 9.87 8.53
CA GLY A 146 -9.58 10.97 8.89
C GLY A 146 -8.14 10.76 8.43
N ILE A 147 -7.95 10.06 7.30
CA ILE A 147 -6.65 9.89 6.63
C ILE A 147 -6.29 11.20 5.93
N PRO A 148 -5.09 11.76 6.15
CA PRO A 148 -4.66 12.97 5.49
C PRO A 148 -4.53 12.79 3.98
N ILE A 149 -5.12 13.66 3.20
CA ILE A 149 -4.94 13.71 1.74
C ILE A 149 -4.84 15.16 1.31
N SER A 150 -4.02 15.46 0.30
CA SER A 150 -3.86 16.81 -0.20
C SER A 150 -5.02 17.17 -1.14
N ASP A 151 -5.49 18.42 -1.03
CA ASP A 151 -6.41 19.05 -1.98
C ASP A 151 -5.68 19.99 -2.97
N GLU A 152 -4.38 20.27 -2.71
CA GLU A 152 -3.57 21.21 -3.51
C GLU A 152 -2.82 20.52 -4.64
N ILE A 153 -2.36 19.30 -4.38
CA ILE A 153 -1.65 18.44 -5.34
C ILE A 153 -2.27 17.06 -5.39
N ASP A 154 -2.20 16.44 -6.56
CA ASP A 154 -2.66 15.07 -6.68
C ASP A 154 -1.67 14.12 -6.02
N THR A 155 -2.12 13.54 -4.92
CA THR A 155 -1.35 12.58 -4.11
C THR A 155 -1.95 11.17 -4.11
N LEU A 156 -3.08 10.95 -4.79
CA LEU A 156 -3.70 9.63 -4.93
C LEU A 156 -3.51 9.11 -6.36
N LEU A 157 -2.38 8.45 -6.60
CA LEU A 157 -1.95 8.00 -7.92
C LEU A 157 -2.47 6.59 -8.20
N MET A 158 -3.45 6.50 -9.08
CA MET A 158 -4.23 5.30 -9.31
C MET A 158 -3.85 4.59 -10.62
N ARG A 159 -4.22 3.31 -10.74
CA ARG A 159 -4.15 2.61 -12.03
C ARG A 159 -5.17 3.18 -13.00
N ASP A 160 -4.87 3.09 -14.30
CA ASP A 160 -5.66 3.60 -15.43
C ASP A 160 -5.73 5.16 -15.49
N GLU A 161 -5.09 5.86 -14.56
CA GLU A 161 -4.87 7.29 -14.60
C GLU A 161 -3.60 7.59 -15.41
N ASN A 162 -3.62 8.63 -16.23
CA ASN A 162 -2.47 9.05 -17.07
C ASN A 162 -1.83 7.90 -17.90
N GLY A 163 -2.59 6.84 -18.21
CA GLY A 163 -2.09 5.67 -18.91
C GLY A 163 -1.25 4.71 -18.07
N TRP A 164 -1.24 4.85 -16.74
CA TRP A 164 -0.51 3.94 -15.84
C TRP A 164 -1.19 2.57 -15.76
N GLY A 165 -0.36 1.53 -15.87
CA GLY A 165 -0.77 0.14 -15.66
C GLY A 165 -0.60 -0.32 -14.20
N ASP A 166 -0.44 -1.65 -14.04
CA ASP A 166 -0.26 -2.30 -12.73
C ASP A 166 1.11 -2.02 -12.10
N ASP A 167 2.14 -1.70 -12.90
CA ASP A 167 3.46 -1.35 -12.39
C ASP A 167 3.40 0.01 -11.69
N LYS A 168 3.73 0.02 -10.40
CA LYS A 168 3.78 1.25 -9.60
C LYS A 168 5.04 2.08 -9.83
N TYR A 169 6.05 1.51 -10.49
CA TYR A 169 7.35 2.14 -10.64
C TYR A 169 7.29 3.49 -11.40
N PRO A 170 6.56 3.64 -12.53
CA PRO A 170 6.45 4.92 -13.23
C PRO A 170 5.84 6.04 -12.38
N ARG A 171 4.86 5.70 -11.51
CA ARG A 171 4.26 6.65 -10.56
C ARG A 171 5.27 7.11 -9.52
N LYS A 172 6.09 6.20 -8.99
CA LYS A 172 7.18 6.53 -8.06
C LYS A 172 8.27 7.36 -8.72
N GLN A 173 8.63 7.07 -9.98
CA GLN A 173 9.56 7.90 -10.75
C GLN A 173 9.06 9.34 -10.91
N MET A 174 7.76 9.52 -11.14
CA MET A 174 7.17 10.85 -11.22
C MET A 174 7.30 11.61 -9.89
N ILE A 175 7.03 10.95 -8.77
CA ILE A 175 7.19 11.52 -7.42
C ILE A 175 8.65 11.90 -7.17
N ALA A 176 9.59 11.00 -7.48
CA ALA A 176 11.02 11.17 -7.22
C ALA A 176 11.67 12.34 -7.99
N LYS A 177 11.02 12.87 -9.04
CA LYS A 177 11.48 14.09 -9.73
C LYS A 177 11.41 15.34 -8.84
N ASN A 178 10.44 15.39 -7.92
CA ASN A 178 10.13 16.57 -7.13
C ASN A 178 10.22 16.34 -5.63
N TYR A 179 10.35 15.09 -5.18
CA TYR A 179 10.36 14.71 -3.77
C TYR A 179 11.46 13.68 -3.49
N ARG A 180 12.04 13.75 -2.31
CA ARG A 180 12.91 12.73 -1.74
C ARG A 180 12.02 11.71 -1.03
N ILE A 181 11.90 10.51 -1.59
CA ILE A 181 11.09 9.43 -1.02
C ILE A 181 11.87 8.81 0.15
N ILE A 182 11.48 9.13 1.37
CA ILE A 182 12.19 8.66 2.59
C ILE A 182 11.72 7.31 3.09
N PHE A 183 10.48 6.90 2.79
CA PHE A 183 9.95 5.57 3.08
C PHE A 183 9.03 5.10 1.97
N GLN A 184 9.04 3.78 1.72
CA GLN A 184 8.05 3.07 0.93
C GLN A 184 7.35 2.05 1.85
N LEU A 185 6.02 2.01 1.82
CA LEU A 185 5.22 1.06 2.60
C LEU A 185 4.21 0.36 1.69
N GLY A 186 4.09 -0.95 1.85
CA GLY A 186 3.17 -1.78 1.07
C GLY A 186 3.20 -3.22 1.56
N ASP A 187 2.20 -3.99 1.18
CA ASP A 187 2.07 -5.41 1.51
C ASP A 187 2.61 -6.32 0.40
N ASN A 188 2.86 -5.77 -0.80
CA ASN A 188 3.28 -6.53 -1.96
C ASN A 188 4.67 -6.11 -2.45
N LEU A 189 5.45 -7.08 -2.93
CA LEU A 189 6.79 -6.80 -3.48
C LEU A 189 6.75 -5.77 -4.63
N GLY A 190 5.66 -5.72 -5.41
CA GLY A 190 5.45 -4.71 -6.46
C GLY A 190 5.35 -3.26 -5.96
N ASP A 191 5.16 -3.07 -4.65
CA ASP A 191 5.18 -1.73 -4.03
C ASP A 191 6.59 -1.17 -3.93
N PHE A 192 7.59 -2.03 -3.89
CA PHE A 192 9.00 -1.66 -3.67
C PHE A 192 9.81 -1.67 -4.95
N VAL A 193 9.61 -2.66 -5.82
CA VAL A 193 10.45 -2.90 -7.01
C VAL A 193 9.60 -2.95 -8.29
N PRO A 194 10.20 -2.59 -9.46
CA PRO A 194 9.52 -2.78 -10.73
C PRO A 194 9.45 -4.27 -11.03
N LEU A 195 8.25 -4.82 -11.10
CA LEU A 195 8.01 -6.20 -11.51
C LEU A 195 7.70 -6.19 -13.00
N LYS A 196 8.73 -6.31 -13.84
CA LYS A 196 8.62 -6.26 -15.29
C LYS A 196 7.71 -7.33 -15.91
N GLU A 197 7.43 -8.40 -15.17
CA GLU A 197 6.50 -9.46 -15.59
C GLU A 197 5.94 -10.17 -14.35
N ASN A 198 4.64 -10.40 -14.28
CA ASN A 198 3.93 -11.12 -13.21
C ASN A 198 4.28 -12.62 -13.13
N LYS A 199 5.41 -13.06 -13.68
CA LYS A 199 5.81 -14.47 -13.76
C LYS A 199 7.01 -14.82 -12.88
N ILE A 200 7.31 -14.01 -11.88
CA ILE A 200 8.41 -14.28 -10.95
C ILE A 200 7.98 -15.36 -9.99
N GLY A 201 8.69 -16.49 -10.00
CA GLY A 201 8.40 -17.60 -9.08
C GLY A 201 8.70 -17.28 -7.61
N PRO A 202 8.18 -18.08 -6.65
CA PRO A 202 8.30 -17.81 -5.22
C PRO A 202 9.75 -17.63 -4.73
N ASN A 203 10.69 -18.40 -5.26
CA ASN A 203 12.10 -18.31 -4.88
C ASN A 203 12.74 -16.99 -5.34
N GLU A 204 12.40 -16.54 -6.54
CA GLU A 204 12.90 -15.26 -7.05
C GLU A 204 12.31 -14.08 -6.27
N ARG A 205 11.03 -14.13 -5.91
CA ARG A 205 10.41 -13.12 -5.04
C ARG A 205 11.14 -13.02 -3.69
N LYS A 206 11.48 -14.14 -3.07
CA LYS A 206 12.27 -14.17 -1.82
C LYS A 206 13.64 -13.55 -2.02
N ARG A 207 14.36 -13.94 -3.08
CA ARG A 207 15.68 -13.39 -3.40
C ARG A 207 15.64 -11.86 -3.59
N ILE A 208 14.63 -11.36 -4.27
CA ILE A 208 14.44 -9.92 -4.45
C ILE A 208 14.15 -9.26 -3.09
N ALA A 209 13.25 -9.82 -2.30
CA ALA A 209 12.93 -9.29 -0.96
C ALA A 209 14.17 -9.21 -0.06
N ASP A 210 15.06 -10.21 -0.12
CA ASP A 210 16.32 -10.21 0.62
C ASP A 210 17.28 -9.08 0.20
N LEU A 211 17.21 -8.62 -1.04
CA LEU A 211 18.00 -7.47 -1.52
C LEU A 211 17.47 -6.12 -1.02
N TYR A 212 16.19 -6.04 -0.72
CA TYR A 212 15.50 -4.80 -0.37
C TYR A 212 15.05 -4.73 1.10
N HIS A 213 15.50 -5.64 1.95
CA HIS A 213 15.11 -5.70 3.38
C HIS A 213 15.55 -4.48 4.20
N CYS A 214 16.36 -3.61 3.64
CA CYS A 214 16.88 -2.39 4.29
C CYS A 214 16.23 -1.09 3.77
N LEU A 215 15.17 -1.19 2.92
CA LEU A 215 14.50 -0.02 2.34
C LEU A 215 13.40 0.54 3.24
#